data_54400670018f1e4c48d4778665405c14
#
_entry.id   54400670018f1e4c48d4778665405c14
#
_cell.length_a   1.000
_cell.length_b   1.000
_cell.length_c   1.000
_cell.angle_alpha   90.00
_cell.angle_beta   90.00
_cell.angle_gamma   90.00
#
_symmetry.space_group_name_H-M   'P 1'
#
loop_
_entity.id
_entity.type
_entity.pdbx_description
1 polymer ?
#
loop_
_entity_poly.entity_id
_entity_poly.type
_entity_poly.pdbx_seq_one_letter_code
_entity_poly.pdbx_strand_id
1 'polypeptide(L)'
;MELNAPQKEAVFHKDGPCLVIAGPGSGKTAVLTKRISELINSGVPAQEILVITFTKAAAMEMKERFNRLSDEVHPVTFGTFHSLFWGILQKEKGYKSSDIIMGQMRNKILKEALSVSGIDKDDVSLVNSYIAELSAINNKNIDLNQYEPKYVDARRLRAFITAYDQLKTKYHVIDFDDMLIKAHSLFKEKPEILAKWQGRFSYFLVDEMQDMNDLQFELISMLAERTKNLFCVGDDDQSIYGFRGSNPKIMRDFMGYYPDAKNIILDYNYRNPANVVEAAGRLISKNNNRFTKDIKATSEDGEIQFIEKKNPAEEAQYIISKIEEIRKNGCSYDEIAILYRNHSDARYLVDKLLTSEVPFYLKEQMPNIYSHFIINDIENYFQISIGNATKIRLLSVINRPNRFLHRQAVEAGITKKAMLDFYKNSPISYSVVEAFWADITLISKMSPSAAITYICKAMGYEGFLLQESVQNEVDISEYNEILEFIKDVFRDCRTITQAIDKLNGLRLKIDYENKNRIVDKTGKIGLYTLHSSKGLEFENVFIISANDGVIPTNKCQSREDIEAERRLFYVGVTRCKRNIYISYTNKKNRDKSRFLDELM
;
A
#
# COMPACT_ATOMS: atom_id res chain seq x y z
N MET A 1 20.59 -27.23 -3.57
CA MET A 1 20.60 -26.70 -2.20
C MET A 1 20.32 -27.85 -1.25
N GLU A 2 21.23 -28.13 -0.36
CA GLU A 2 21.04 -29.15 0.66
C GLU A 2 20.13 -28.61 1.78
N LEU A 3 19.14 -29.41 2.21
CA LEU A 3 18.23 -29.02 3.28
C LEU A 3 18.89 -29.20 4.63
N ASN A 4 18.71 -28.25 5.54
CA ASN A 4 19.08 -28.42 6.95
C ASN A 4 18.09 -29.36 7.68
N ALA A 5 18.37 -29.69 8.96
CA ALA A 5 17.58 -30.64 9.70
C ALA A 5 16.08 -30.24 9.85
N PRO A 6 15.72 -29.00 10.29
CA PRO A 6 14.33 -28.57 10.34
C PRO A 6 13.64 -28.54 8.98
N GLN A 7 14.35 -28.14 7.93
CA GLN A 7 13.81 -28.17 6.56
C GLN A 7 13.54 -29.60 6.09
N LYS A 8 14.45 -30.54 6.35
CA LYS A 8 14.24 -31.99 6.09
C LYS A 8 13.01 -32.50 6.85
N GLU A 9 12.90 -32.16 8.13
CA GLU A 9 11.76 -32.55 8.95
C GLU A 9 10.43 -32.04 8.35
N ALA A 10 10.37 -30.78 7.90
CA ALA A 10 9.21 -30.20 7.26
C ALA A 10 8.87 -30.83 5.91
N VAL A 11 9.87 -31.10 5.06
CA VAL A 11 9.71 -31.72 3.75
C VAL A 11 9.20 -33.16 3.86
N PHE A 12 9.77 -33.95 4.77
CA PHE A 12 9.45 -35.35 4.99
C PHE A 12 8.33 -35.61 6.01
N HIS A 13 7.67 -34.54 6.50
CA HIS A 13 6.45 -34.71 7.30
C HIS A 13 5.41 -35.49 6.49
N LYS A 14 4.87 -36.57 7.05
CA LYS A 14 3.91 -37.42 6.36
C LYS A 14 2.49 -36.86 6.45
N ASP A 15 1.64 -37.51 7.19
CA ASP A 15 0.22 -37.19 7.35
C ASP A 15 -0.03 -36.35 8.59
N GLY A 16 -1.20 -35.73 8.62
CA GLY A 16 -1.67 -34.90 9.72
C GLY A 16 -1.33 -33.42 9.59
N PRO A 17 -1.85 -32.62 10.51
CA PRO A 17 -1.65 -31.18 10.49
C PRO A 17 -0.20 -30.81 10.90
N CYS A 18 0.35 -29.79 10.24
CA CYS A 18 1.69 -29.30 10.51
C CYS A 18 1.76 -27.78 10.38
N LEU A 19 2.34 -27.13 11.37
CA LEU A 19 2.66 -25.71 11.34
C LEU A 19 4.18 -25.54 11.23
N VAL A 20 4.61 -24.86 10.18
CA VAL A 20 6.01 -24.46 9.99
C VAL A 20 6.16 -22.96 10.26
N ILE A 21 6.80 -22.63 11.37
CA ILE A 21 7.11 -21.27 11.76
C ILE A 21 8.47 -20.91 11.13
N ALA A 22 8.46 -19.92 10.26
CA ALA A 22 9.61 -19.70 9.38
C ALA A 22 9.96 -18.22 9.29
N GLY A 23 11.09 -17.82 9.83
CA GLY A 23 11.60 -16.45 9.73
C GLY A 23 11.85 -15.97 8.29
N PRO A 24 12.21 -14.68 8.10
CA PRO A 24 12.60 -14.17 6.79
C PRO A 24 13.80 -14.97 6.27
N GLY A 25 13.86 -15.21 4.96
CA GLY A 25 15.00 -15.89 4.35
C GLY A 25 15.24 -17.34 4.76
N SER A 26 14.33 -17.99 5.50
CA SER A 26 14.49 -19.37 6.00
C SER A 26 14.22 -20.46 4.96
N GLY A 27 13.86 -20.08 3.72
CA GLY A 27 13.61 -21.03 2.64
C GLY A 27 12.18 -21.59 2.61
N LYS A 28 11.17 -20.88 3.11
CA LYS A 28 9.73 -21.26 3.08
C LYS A 28 9.31 -21.88 1.75
N THR A 29 9.54 -21.16 0.64
CA THR A 29 9.16 -21.61 -0.71
C THR A 29 9.92 -22.87 -1.14
N ALA A 30 11.18 -23.01 -0.74
CA ALA A 30 11.97 -24.20 -1.04
C ALA A 30 11.44 -25.44 -0.28
N VAL A 31 11.05 -25.25 0.99
CA VAL A 31 10.42 -26.31 1.77
C VAL A 31 9.10 -26.74 1.13
N LEU A 32 8.21 -25.80 0.77
CA LEU A 32 6.93 -26.11 0.13
C LEU A 32 7.12 -26.85 -1.19
N THR A 33 7.97 -26.35 -2.10
CA THR A 33 8.19 -26.98 -3.42
C THR A 33 8.81 -28.36 -3.32
N LYS A 34 9.79 -28.55 -2.42
CA LYS A 34 10.39 -29.88 -2.18
C LYS A 34 9.43 -30.83 -1.49
N ARG A 35 8.55 -30.35 -0.58
CA ARG A 35 7.51 -31.17 0.01
C ARG A 35 6.52 -31.68 -1.03
N ILE A 36 6.11 -30.85 -1.99
CA ILE A 36 5.24 -31.28 -3.10
C ILE A 36 5.91 -32.43 -3.86
N SER A 37 7.19 -32.28 -4.21
CA SER A 37 7.94 -33.34 -4.88
C SER A 37 8.02 -34.62 -4.05
N GLU A 38 8.23 -34.51 -2.73
CA GLU A 38 8.31 -35.66 -1.84
C GLU A 38 6.97 -36.40 -1.70
N LEU A 39 5.85 -35.65 -1.62
CA LEU A 39 4.52 -36.24 -1.60
C LEU A 39 4.26 -37.06 -2.88
N ILE A 40 4.61 -36.53 -4.05
CA ILE A 40 4.47 -37.24 -5.33
C ILE A 40 5.37 -38.47 -5.39
N ASN A 41 6.63 -38.35 -4.96
CA ASN A 41 7.58 -39.46 -4.90
C ASN A 41 7.12 -40.57 -3.93
N SER A 42 6.39 -40.19 -2.87
CA SER A 42 5.78 -41.14 -1.93
C SER A 42 4.49 -41.77 -2.43
N GLY A 43 4.07 -41.49 -3.69
CA GLY A 43 2.92 -42.09 -4.33
C GLY A 43 1.61 -41.29 -4.21
N VAL A 44 1.63 -40.08 -3.69
CA VAL A 44 0.44 -39.21 -3.66
C VAL A 44 0.11 -38.72 -5.07
N PRO A 45 -1.12 -38.92 -5.55
CA PRO A 45 -1.51 -38.40 -6.86
C PRO A 45 -1.42 -36.87 -6.92
N ALA A 46 -0.68 -36.33 -7.86
CA ALA A 46 -0.39 -34.89 -7.94
C ALA A 46 -1.66 -34.02 -8.02
N GLN A 47 -2.74 -34.51 -8.63
CA GLN A 47 -4.06 -33.84 -8.69
C GLN A 47 -4.77 -33.71 -7.34
N GLU A 48 -4.34 -34.47 -6.34
CA GLU A 48 -4.88 -34.42 -4.96
C GLU A 48 -4.13 -33.44 -4.06
N ILE A 49 -3.11 -32.76 -4.59
CA ILE A 49 -2.33 -31.76 -3.85
C ILE A 49 -2.84 -30.37 -4.22
N LEU A 50 -3.25 -29.60 -3.20
CA LEU A 50 -3.67 -28.21 -3.32
C LEU A 50 -2.66 -27.31 -2.61
N VAL A 51 -2.15 -26.32 -3.34
CA VAL A 51 -1.22 -25.29 -2.83
C VAL A 51 -1.88 -23.93 -2.91
N ILE A 52 -2.03 -23.28 -1.77
CA ILE A 52 -2.66 -21.97 -1.64
C ILE A 52 -1.63 -20.94 -1.20
N THR A 53 -1.60 -19.80 -1.91
CA THR A 53 -0.78 -18.65 -1.59
C THR A 53 -1.64 -17.40 -1.47
N PHE A 54 -1.10 -16.33 -0.89
CA PHE A 54 -1.85 -15.09 -0.69
C PHE A 54 -2.11 -14.32 -2.00
N THR A 55 -1.17 -14.36 -2.95
CA THR A 55 -1.29 -13.62 -4.22
C THR A 55 -1.18 -14.54 -5.44
N LYS A 56 -1.86 -14.15 -6.55
CA LYS A 56 -1.75 -14.86 -7.82
C LYS A 56 -0.30 -14.94 -8.33
N ALA A 57 0.47 -13.87 -8.13
CA ALA A 57 1.88 -13.83 -8.54
C ALA A 57 2.71 -14.87 -7.76
N ALA A 58 2.53 -14.98 -6.44
CA ALA A 58 3.22 -15.98 -5.63
C ALA A 58 2.81 -17.42 -6.02
N ALA A 59 1.53 -17.64 -6.34
CA ALA A 59 1.07 -18.95 -6.83
C ALA A 59 1.75 -19.34 -8.15
N MET A 60 1.86 -18.39 -9.09
CA MET A 60 2.53 -18.62 -10.38
C MET A 60 4.03 -18.86 -10.19
N GLU A 61 4.70 -18.03 -9.38
CA GLU A 61 6.13 -18.20 -9.08
C GLU A 61 6.42 -19.55 -8.43
N MET A 62 5.61 -19.95 -7.44
CA MET A 62 5.77 -21.24 -6.77
C MET A 62 5.56 -22.40 -7.74
N LYS A 63 4.56 -22.32 -8.62
CA LYS A 63 4.34 -23.30 -9.71
C LYS A 63 5.53 -23.39 -10.64
N GLU A 64 6.09 -22.27 -11.08
CA GLU A 64 7.29 -22.24 -11.93
C GLU A 64 8.51 -22.84 -11.23
N ARG A 65 8.74 -22.49 -9.97
CA ARG A 65 9.83 -23.06 -9.17
C ARG A 65 9.67 -24.56 -8.99
N PHE A 66 8.43 -25.04 -8.72
CA PHE A 66 8.15 -26.47 -8.63
C PHE A 66 8.41 -27.17 -9.96
N ASN A 67 7.93 -26.62 -11.09
CA ASN A 67 8.13 -27.21 -12.43
C ASN A 67 9.61 -27.29 -12.83
N ARG A 68 10.48 -26.42 -12.30
CA ARG A 68 11.95 -26.51 -12.52
C ARG A 68 12.63 -27.61 -11.72
N LEU A 69 11.98 -28.17 -10.71
CA LEU A 69 12.50 -29.24 -9.87
C LEU A 69 12.15 -30.64 -10.43
N SER A 70 11.27 -30.72 -11.42
CA SER A 70 10.80 -31.96 -12.03
C SER A 70 10.97 -31.90 -13.55
N ASP A 71 11.38 -33.01 -14.15
CA ASP A 71 11.44 -33.14 -15.60
C ASP A 71 10.04 -33.36 -16.23
N GLU A 72 9.03 -33.64 -15.40
CA GLU A 72 7.64 -33.85 -15.81
C GLU A 72 6.71 -32.76 -15.28
N VAL A 73 5.65 -32.48 -16.06
CA VAL A 73 4.59 -31.55 -15.64
C VAL A 73 3.55 -32.29 -14.80
N HIS A 74 3.51 -32.03 -13.52
CA HIS A 74 2.55 -32.63 -12.60
C HIS A 74 1.29 -31.76 -12.45
N PRO A 75 0.07 -32.33 -12.43
CA PRO A 75 -1.19 -31.59 -12.33
C PRO A 75 -1.52 -31.15 -10.89
N VAL A 76 -0.54 -30.60 -10.17
CA VAL A 76 -0.74 -29.99 -8.86
C VAL A 76 -1.57 -28.71 -9.00
N THR A 77 -2.53 -28.50 -8.10
CA THR A 77 -3.37 -27.30 -8.11
C THR A 77 -2.69 -26.17 -7.32
N PHE A 78 -2.30 -25.11 -8.00
CA PHE A 78 -1.78 -23.87 -7.38
C PHE A 78 -2.80 -22.74 -7.55
N GLY A 79 -3.04 -21.98 -6.46
CA GLY A 79 -3.98 -20.87 -6.52
C GLY A 79 -3.98 -19.99 -5.28
N THR A 80 -4.93 -19.05 -5.24
CA THR A 80 -5.26 -18.25 -4.07
C THR A 80 -6.61 -18.72 -3.50
N PHE A 81 -6.93 -18.35 -2.26
CA PHE A 81 -8.25 -18.62 -1.67
C PHE A 81 -9.37 -18.19 -2.62
N HIS A 82 -9.35 -16.96 -3.09
CA HIS A 82 -10.36 -16.44 -4.01
C HIS A 82 -10.46 -17.24 -5.30
N SER A 83 -9.32 -17.63 -5.91
CA SER A 83 -9.36 -18.41 -7.16
C SER A 83 -9.93 -19.81 -6.97
N LEU A 84 -9.64 -20.46 -5.85
CA LEU A 84 -10.20 -21.77 -5.51
C LEU A 84 -11.72 -21.69 -5.31
N PHE A 85 -12.17 -20.83 -4.39
CA PHE A 85 -13.58 -20.73 -4.03
C PHE A 85 -14.43 -20.13 -5.16
N TRP A 86 -13.87 -19.24 -5.96
CA TRP A 86 -14.49 -18.80 -7.20
C TRP A 86 -14.72 -19.98 -8.17
N GLY A 87 -13.69 -20.82 -8.39
CA GLY A 87 -13.81 -22.04 -9.22
C GLY A 87 -14.88 -23.01 -8.70
N ILE A 88 -15.03 -23.13 -7.38
CA ILE A 88 -16.10 -23.92 -6.76
C ILE A 88 -17.47 -23.32 -7.07
N LEU A 89 -17.64 -22.01 -6.86
CA LEU A 89 -18.90 -21.33 -7.14
C LEU A 89 -19.28 -21.38 -8.63
N GLN A 90 -18.32 -21.24 -9.53
CA GLN A 90 -18.56 -21.38 -10.97
C GLN A 90 -19.10 -22.78 -11.31
N LYS A 91 -18.48 -23.82 -10.75
CA LYS A 91 -18.83 -25.21 -11.04
C LYS A 91 -20.15 -25.65 -10.41
N GLU A 92 -20.43 -25.22 -9.18
CA GLU A 92 -21.57 -25.72 -8.40
C GLU A 92 -22.81 -24.81 -8.47
N LYS A 93 -22.64 -23.53 -8.79
CA LYS A 93 -23.71 -22.50 -8.85
C LYS A 93 -23.84 -21.82 -10.20
N GLY A 94 -22.92 -22.06 -11.15
CA GLY A 94 -22.97 -21.50 -12.50
C GLY A 94 -22.58 -20.04 -12.62
N TYR A 95 -21.88 -19.46 -11.61
CA TYR A 95 -21.38 -18.08 -11.69
C TYR A 95 -20.44 -17.88 -12.88
N LYS A 96 -20.47 -16.68 -13.47
CA LYS A 96 -19.64 -16.27 -14.61
C LYS A 96 -18.75 -15.10 -14.23
N SER A 97 -17.64 -14.91 -14.94
CA SER A 97 -16.75 -13.77 -14.69
C SER A 97 -17.41 -12.41 -14.88
N SER A 98 -18.50 -12.32 -15.68
CA SER A 98 -19.35 -11.13 -15.81
C SER A 98 -20.11 -10.75 -14.54
N ASP A 99 -20.27 -11.70 -13.61
CA ASP A 99 -21.03 -11.49 -12.38
C ASP A 99 -20.18 -10.79 -11.31
N ILE A 100 -18.87 -10.69 -11.54
CA ILE A 100 -17.95 -9.99 -10.60
C ILE A 100 -18.01 -8.48 -10.86
N ILE A 101 -18.40 -7.73 -9.83
CA ILE A 101 -18.43 -6.26 -9.93
C ILE A 101 -17.03 -5.66 -9.89
N MET A 102 -16.71 -4.84 -10.89
CA MET A 102 -15.45 -4.10 -10.97
C MET A 102 -15.67 -2.68 -11.52
N GLY A 103 -14.68 -1.82 -11.30
CA GLY A 103 -14.60 -0.50 -11.94
C GLY A 103 -15.85 0.36 -11.75
N GLN A 104 -16.40 0.86 -12.85
CA GLN A 104 -17.52 1.79 -12.83
C GLN A 104 -18.79 1.21 -12.19
N MET A 105 -19.07 -0.08 -12.40
CA MET A 105 -20.26 -0.74 -11.83
C MET A 105 -20.17 -0.80 -10.31
N ARG A 106 -19.00 -1.15 -9.76
CA ARG A 106 -18.76 -1.12 -8.31
C ARG A 106 -18.99 0.27 -7.74
N ASN A 107 -18.42 1.29 -8.36
CA ASN A 107 -18.58 2.68 -7.92
C ASN A 107 -20.06 3.13 -7.98
N LYS A 108 -20.81 2.71 -9.00
CA LYS A 108 -22.24 3.00 -9.11
C LYS A 108 -23.02 2.39 -7.95
N ILE A 109 -22.85 1.10 -7.68
CA ILE A 109 -23.53 0.39 -6.59
C ILE A 109 -23.18 0.99 -5.23
N LEU A 110 -21.90 1.28 -4.98
CA LEU A 110 -21.45 1.93 -3.75
C LEU A 110 -22.12 3.29 -3.55
N LYS A 111 -22.10 4.16 -4.56
CA LYS A 111 -22.73 5.49 -4.49
C LYS A 111 -24.25 5.42 -4.28
N GLU A 112 -24.91 4.47 -4.91
CA GLU A 112 -26.35 4.24 -4.73
C GLU A 112 -26.65 3.76 -3.30
N ALA A 113 -25.90 2.81 -2.77
CA ALA A 113 -26.04 2.31 -1.40
C ALA A 113 -25.80 3.40 -0.35
N LEU A 114 -24.74 4.21 -0.51
CA LEU A 114 -24.45 5.35 0.37
C LEU A 114 -25.58 6.37 0.37
N SER A 115 -26.10 6.72 -0.82
CA SER A 115 -27.20 7.68 -0.98
C SER A 115 -28.49 7.21 -0.30
N VAL A 116 -28.86 5.93 -0.46
CA VAL A 116 -30.04 5.33 0.19
C VAL A 116 -29.90 5.34 1.71
N SER A 117 -28.67 5.22 2.21
CA SER A 117 -28.38 5.19 3.65
C SER A 117 -28.18 6.57 4.28
N GLY A 118 -28.39 7.65 3.51
CA GLY A 118 -28.23 9.03 3.98
C GLY A 118 -26.78 9.41 4.31
N ILE A 119 -25.81 8.77 3.62
CA ILE A 119 -24.37 9.04 3.76
C ILE A 119 -23.94 9.93 2.60
N ASP A 120 -23.16 10.97 2.91
CA ASP A 120 -22.62 11.85 1.88
C ASP A 120 -21.61 11.09 1.01
N LYS A 121 -22.02 10.85 -0.24
CA LYS A 121 -21.21 10.11 -1.23
C LYS A 121 -20.05 10.91 -1.81
N ASP A 122 -20.03 12.23 -1.59
CA ASP A 122 -19.00 13.13 -2.11
C ASP A 122 -17.91 13.38 -1.05
N ASP A 123 -18.14 13.02 0.22
CA ASP A 123 -17.14 12.95 1.26
C ASP A 123 -16.32 11.64 1.14
N VAL A 124 -15.16 11.74 0.49
CA VAL A 124 -14.27 10.59 0.21
C VAL A 124 -13.76 9.93 1.49
N SER A 125 -13.49 10.70 2.56
CA SER A 125 -12.99 10.16 3.83
C SER A 125 -14.05 9.30 4.51
N LEU A 126 -15.27 9.83 4.60
CA LEU A 126 -16.42 9.14 5.17
C LEU A 126 -16.76 7.87 4.38
N VAL A 127 -16.78 7.95 3.04
CA VAL A 127 -17.00 6.80 2.15
C VAL A 127 -15.98 5.69 2.40
N ASN A 128 -14.70 6.05 2.48
CA ASN A 128 -13.64 5.07 2.74
C ASN A 128 -13.79 4.40 4.12
N SER A 129 -14.25 5.14 5.13
CA SER A 129 -14.51 4.60 6.46
C SER A 129 -15.62 3.54 6.42
N TYR A 130 -16.73 3.79 5.73
CA TYR A 130 -17.81 2.80 5.55
C TYR A 130 -17.35 1.55 4.77
N ILE A 131 -16.54 1.72 3.74
CA ILE A 131 -15.97 0.60 2.97
C ILE A 131 -15.01 -0.24 3.83
N ALA A 132 -14.22 0.40 4.67
CA ALA A 132 -13.30 -0.28 5.59
C ALA A 132 -14.06 -1.13 6.63
N GLU A 133 -15.14 -0.58 7.20
CA GLU A 133 -16.00 -1.30 8.16
C GLU A 133 -16.72 -2.49 7.49
N LEU A 134 -17.24 -2.32 6.26
CA LEU A 134 -17.82 -3.41 5.47
C LEU A 134 -16.80 -4.55 5.27
N SER A 135 -15.59 -4.21 4.86
CA SER A 135 -14.53 -5.19 4.67
C SER A 135 -14.15 -5.90 5.98
N ALA A 136 -14.12 -5.18 7.10
CA ALA A 136 -13.82 -5.75 8.40
C ALA A 136 -14.90 -6.78 8.84
N ILE A 137 -16.18 -6.50 8.60
CA ILE A 137 -17.29 -7.42 8.90
C ILE A 137 -17.17 -8.68 8.04
N ASN A 138 -17.00 -8.51 6.73
CA ASN A 138 -16.91 -9.61 5.78
C ASN A 138 -15.73 -10.55 6.07
N ASN A 139 -14.57 -9.98 6.37
CA ASN A 139 -13.35 -10.74 6.63
C ASN A 139 -13.37 -11.52 7.97
N LYS A 140 -14.11 -11.02 8.95
CA LYS A 140 -14.25 -11.69 10.27
C LYS A 140 -15.49 -12.58 10.38
N ASN A 141 -16.33 -12.59 9.35
CA ASN A 141 -17.61 -13.33 9.33
C ASN A 141 -18.48 -13.05 10.59
N ILE A 142 -18.50 -11.78 11.02
CA ILE A 142 -19.25 -11.35 12.21
C ILE A 142 -20.69 -11.03 11.81
N ASP A 143 -21.64 -11.42 12.66
CA ASP A 143 -23.03 -10.97 12.52
C ASP A 143 -23.10 -9.44 12.61
N LEU A 144 -23.69 -8.82 11.58
CA LEU A 144 -23.85 -7.37 11.47
C LEU A 144 -24.56 -6.76 12.71
N ASN A 145 -25.41 -7.53 13.40
CA ASN A 145 -26.13 -7.06 14.57
C ASN A 145 -25.25 -7.02 15.83
N GLN A 146 -24.14 -7.76 15.84
CA GLN A 146 -23.19 -7.85 16.95
C GLN A 146 -21.95 -6.98 16.73
N TYR A 147 -21.83 -6.37 15.54
CA TYR A 147 -20.66 -5.57 15.19
C TYR A 147 -20.80 -4.13 15.69
N GLU A 148 -19.78 -3.68 16.45
CA GLU A 148 -19.64 -2.30 16.89
C GLU A 148 -18.59 -1.60 16.01
N PRO A 149 -19.01 -0.66 15.14
CA PRO A 149 -18.10 0.07 14.27
C PRO A 149 -17.22 1.04 15.06
N LYS A 150 -15.97 1.22 14.58
CA LYS A 150 -15.01 2.11 15.24
C LYS A 150 -15.09 3.56 14.76
N TYR A 151 -15.46 3.77 13.50
CA TYR A 151 -15.27 5.05 12.82
C TYR A 151 -16.54 5.65 12.22
N VAL A 152 -17.67 4.92 12.26
CA VAL A 152 -18.91 5.34 11.61
C VAL A 152 -20.14 5.06 12.48
N ASP A 153 -21.26 5.70 12.18
CA ASP A 153 -22.53 5.43 12.86
C ASP A 153 -23.05 4.01 12.57
N ALA A 154 -23.30 3.25 13.62
CA ALA A 154 -23.72 1.84 13.52
C ALA A 154 -25.04 1.65 12.77
N ARG A 155 -26.03 2.56 12.93
CA ARG A 155 -27.32 2.48 12.25
C ARG A 155 -27.17 2.72 10.75
N ARG A 156 -26.40 3.75 10.38
CA ARG A 156 -26.12 4.05 8.97
C ARG A 156 -25.27 2.96 8.33
N LEU A 157 -24.32 2.37 9.06
CA LEU A 157 -23.53 1.25 8.55
C LEU A 157 -24.41 0.05 8.22
N ARG A 158 -25.33 -0.34 9.11
CA ARG A 158 -26.29 -1.42 8.85
C ARG A 158 -27.16 -1.13 7.64
N ALA A 159 -27.67 0.09 7.53
CA ALA A 159 -28.45 0.51 6.36
C ALA A 159 -27.65 0.43 5.07
N PHE A 160 -26.39 0.91 5.09
CA PHE A 160 -25.48 0.86 3.94
C PHE A 160 -25.19 -0.57 3.48
N ILE A 161 -24.85 -1.47 4.41
CA ILE A 161 -24.55 -2.87 4.08
C ILE A 161 -25.79 -3.55 3.51
N THR A 162 -26.94 -3.37 4.15
CA THR A 162 -28.22 -3.91 3.65
C THR A 162 -28.54 -3.41 2.24
N ALA A 163 -28.40 -2.11 1.99
CA ALA A 163 -28.65 -1.53 0.67
C ALA A 163 -27.64 -2.04 -0.37
N TYR A 164 -26.37 -2.17 0.01
CA TYR A 164 -25.31 -2.69 -0.86
C TYR A 164 -25.60 -4.14 -1.30
N ASP A 165 -25.98 -5.01 -0.37
CA ASP A 165 -26.31 -6.41 -0.64
C ASP A 165 -27.59 -6.55 -1.48
N GLN A 166 -28.61 -5.73 -1.22
CA GLN A 166 -29.82 -5.68 -2.03
C GLN A 166 -29.53 -5.24 -3.47
N LEU A 167 -28.64 -4.26 -3.65
CA LEU A 167 -28.23 -3.80 -4.99
C LEU A 167 -27.41 -4.85 -5.72
N LYS A 168 -26.47 -5.54 -5.04
CA LYS A 168 -25.75 -6.68 -5.62
C LYS A 168 -26.72 -7.76 -6.09
N THR A 169 -27.71 -8.09 -5.27
CA THR A 169 -28.74 -9.07 -5.60
C THR A 169 -29.60 -8.61 -6.81
N LYS A 170 -30.05 -7.35 -6.82
CA LYS A 170 -30.83 -6.74 -7.91
C LYS A 170 -30.09 -6.79 -9.26
N TYR A 171 -28.79 -6.55 -9.25
CA TYR A 171 -27.97 -6.54 -10.46
C TYR A 171 -27.36 -7.91 -10.78
N HIS A 172 -27.65 -8.96 -9.99
CA HIS A 172 -27.09 -10.32 -10.11
C HIS A 172 -25.56 -10.33 -10.15
N VAL A 173 -24.93 -9.58 -9.26
CA VAL A 173 -23.47 -9.44 -9.18
C VAL A 173 -22.94 -9.76 -7.78
N ILE A 174 -21.67 -10.09 -7.72
CA ILE A 174 -20.94 -10.35 -6.47
C ILE A 174 -19.62 -9.58 -6.45
N ASP A 175 -19.11 -9.27 -5.27
CA ASP A 175 -17.76 -8.76 -5.07
C ASP A 175 -16.77 -9.85 -4.66
N PHE A 176 -15.53 -9.47 -4.40
CA PHE A 176 -14.50 -10.43 -4.00
C PHE A 176 -14.77 -11.08 -2.65
N ASP A 177 -15.32 -10.33 -1.68
CA ASP A 177 -15.64 -10.87 -0.35
C ASP A 177 -16.78 -11.88 -0.45
N ASP A 178 -17.78 -11.63 -1.31
CA ASP A 178 -18.88 -12.57 -1.56
C ASP A 178 -18.40 -13.95 -2.03
N MET A 179 -17.26 -14.05 -2.71
CA MET A 179 -16.76 -15.35 -3.18
C MET A 179 -16.51 -16.31 -2.02
N LEU A 180 -15.94 -15.80 -0.93
CA LEU A 180 -15.66 -16.61 0.26
C LEU A 180 -16.94 -16.86 1.09
N ILE A 181 -17.75 -15.81 1.32
CA ILE A 181 -19.00 -15.89 2.08
C ILE A 181 -19.97 -16.88 1.41
N LYS A 182 -20.15 -16.78 0.10
CA LYS A 182 -21.06 -17.67 -0.63
C LYS A 182 -20.54 -19.11 -0.73
N ALA A 183 -19.23 -19.31 -0.82
CA ALA A 183 -18.65 -20.65 -0.76
C ALA A 183 -18.85 -21.28 0.62
N HIS A 184 -18.67 -20.50 1.68
CA HIS A 184 -18.91 -20.94 3.05
C HIS A 184 -20.38 -21.32 3.30
N SER A 185 -21.32 -20.45 2.90
CA SER A 185 -22.75 -20.76 2.96
C SER A 185 -23.11 -22.01 2.14
N LEU A 186 -22.54 -22.14 0.92
CA LEU A 186 -22.74 -23.31 0.08
C LEU A 186 -22.31 -24.61 0.77
N PHE A 187 -21.17 -24.63 1.44
CA PHE A 187 -20.68 -25.81 2.15
C PHE A 187 -21.52 -26.15 3.38
N LYS A 188 -22.04 -25.14 4.10
CA LYS A 188 -22.94 -25.35 5.24
C LYS A 188 -24.32 -25.85 4.81
N GLU A 189 -24.87 -25.28 3.73
CA GLU A 189 -26.21 -25.64 3.22
C GLU A 189 -26.23 -26.99 2.47
N LYS A 190 -25.11 -27.38 1.85
CA LYS A 190 -24.99 -28.54 0.97
C LYS A 190 -23.77 -29.40 1.32
N PRO A 191 -23.88 -30.23 2.40
CA PRO A 191 -22.77 -31.08 2.83
C PRO A 191 -22.27 -32.05 1.75
N GLU A 192 -23.14 -32.45 0.82
CA GLU A 192 -22.76 -33.29 -0.33
C GLU A 192 -21.78 -32.60 -1.28
N ILE A 193 -21.90 -31.28 -1.43
CA ILE A 193 -20.94 -30.51 -2.23
C ILE A 193 -19.60 -30.42 -1.48
N LEU A 194 -19.64 -30.14 -0.17
CA LEU A 194 -18.43 -30.16 0.65
C LEU A 194 -17.72 -31.52 0.57
N ALA A 195 -18.43 -32.63 0.75
CA ALA A 195 -17.88 -33.98 0.66
C ALA A 195 -17.24 -34.27 -0.69
N LYS A 196 -17.85 -33.82 -1.78
CA LYS A 196 -17.30 -33.90 -3.14
C LYS A 196 -15.94 -33.20 -3.26
N TRP A 197 -15.81 -31.98 -2.71
CA TRP A 197 -14.57 -31.22 -2.77
C TRP A 197 -13.51 -31.71 -1.78
N GLN A 198 -13.91 -32.22 -0.60
CA GLN A 198 -13.04 -32.96 0.32
C GLN A 198 -12.46 -34.23 -0.33
N GLY A 199 -13.23 -34.87 -1.21
CA GLY A 199 -12.78 -36.04 -1.98
C GLY A 199 -11.80 -35.72 -3.09
N ARG A 200 -11.67 -34.44 -3.49
CA ARG A 200 -10.78 -34.03 -4.58
C ARG A 200 -9.34 -33.82 -4.15
N PHE A 201 -9.12 -33.37 -2.93
CA PHE A 201 -7.79 -33.07 -2.41
C PHE A 201 -7.52 -33.85 -1.14
N SER A 202 -6.34 -34.43 -1.07
CA SER A 202 -5.87 -35.20 0.10
C SER A 202 -4.82 -34.43 0.90
N TYR A 203 -4.13 -33.46 0.28
CA TYR A 203 -3.10 -32.64 0.91
C TYR A 203 -3.31 -31.16 0.61
N PHE A 204 -3.27 -30.33 1.66
CA PHE A 204 -3.50 -28.89 1.64
C PHE A 204 -2.24 -28.19 2.13
N LEU A 205 -1.57 -27.43 1.28
CA LEU A 205 -0.38 -26.67 1.61
C LEU A 205 -0.72 -25.18 1.53
N VAL A 206 -0.52 -24.46 2.64
CA VAL A 206 -0.85 -23.03 2.75
C VAL A 206 0.43 -22.24 3.02
N ASP A 207 0.75 -21.30 2.13
CA ASP A 207 1.83 -20.34 2.31
C ASP A 207 1.30 -19.05 2.92
N GLU A 208 2.18 -18.30 3.61
CA GLU A 208 1.87 -17.02 4.25
C GLU A 208 0.64 -17.11 5.21
N MET A 209 0.59 -18.16 6.05
CA MET A 209 -0.53 -18.41 6.95
C MET A 209 -0.89 -17.20 7.84
N GLN A 210 0.08 -16.39 8.22
CA GLN A 210 -0.12 -15.20 9.05
C GLN A 210 -1.00 -14.11 8.39
N ASP A 211 -1.22 -14.19 7.07
CA ASP A 211 -2.04 -13.22 6.33
C ASP A 211 -3.48 -13.69 6.13
N MET A 212 -3.83 -14.91 6.62
CA MET A 212 -5.20 -15.42 6.53
C MET A 212 -6.16 -14.67 7.45
N ASN A 213 -7.41 -14.57 7.02
CA ASN A 213 -8.54 -14.15 7.85
C ASN A 213 -9.32 -15.38 8.39
N ASP A 214 -10.23 -15.14 9.35
CA ASP A 214 -10.99 -16.20 10.01
C ASP A 214 -11.83 -17.03 9.03
N LEU A 215 -12.48 -16.38 8.04
CA LEU A 215 -13.29 -17.05 7.03
C LEU A 215 -12.44 -17.95 6.11
N GLN A 216 -11.25 -17.51 5.73
CA GLN A 216 -10.32 -18.31 4.92
C GLN A 216 -9.86 -19.56 5.69
N PHE A 217 -9.56 -19.38 6.98
CA PHE A 217 -9.15 -20.49 7.83
C PHE A 217 -10.30 -21.51 8.04
N GLU A 218 -11.52 -21.03 8.30
CA GLU A 218 -12.68 -21.90 8.42
C GLU A 218 -12.92 -22.71 7.13
N LEU A 219 -12.88 -22.05 5.98
CA LEU A 219 -13.07 -22.68 4.68
C LEU A 219 -12.03 -23.76 4.35
N ILE A 220 -10.74 -23.49 4.61
CA ILE A 220 -9.70 -24.48 4.34
C ILE A 220 -9.77 -25.64 5.36
N SER A 221 -10.13 -25.35 6.60
CA SER A 221 -10.34 -26.39 7.64
C SER A 221 -11.50 -27.29 7.28
N MET A 222 -12.62 -26.74 6.77
CA MET A 222 -13.75 -27.55 6.28
C MET A 222 -13.30 -28.50 5.15
N LEU A 223 -12.50 -28.02 4.20
CA LEU A 223 -12.00 -28.86 3.11
C LEU A 223 -11.03 -29.95 3.61
N ALA A 224 -10.16 -29.62 4.55
CA ALA A 224 -9.15 -30.52 5.07
C ALA A 224 -9.67 -31.51 6.13
N GLU A 225 -10.91 -31.34 6.62
CA GLU A 225 -11.46 -32.10 7.78
C GLU A 225 -11.36 -33.62 7.61
N ARG A 226 -11.57 -34.13 6.40
CA ARG A 226 -11.54 -35.56 6.11
C ARG A 226 -10.16 -36.20 6.29
N THR A 227 -9.11 -35.51 5.83
CA THR A 227 -7.72 -36.05 5.80
C THR A 227 -6.86 -35.45 6.90
N LYS A 228 -7.20 -34.26 7.37
CA LYS A 228 -6.41 -33.43 8.31
C LYS A 228 -4.98 -33.14 7.83
N ASN A 229 -4.65 -33.41 6.57
CA ASN A 229 -3.33 -33.15 5.99
C ASN A 229 -3.19 -31.68 5.62
N LEU A 230 -3.25 -30.81 6.62
CA LEU A 230 -3.13 -29.36 6.50
C LEU A 230 -1.72 -28.90 6.92
N PHE A 231 -0.90 -28.55 5.92
CA PHE A 231 0.46 -28.10 6.10
C PHE A 231 0.53 -26.58 5.88
N CYS A 232 0.73 -25.83 6.97
CA CYS A 232 0.75 -24.38 6.95
C CYS A 232 2.17 -23.86 7.19
N VAL A 233 2.59 -22.88 6.38
CA VAL A 233 3.87 -22.20 6.54
C VAL A 233 3.61 -20.71 6.72
N GLY A 234 4.31 -20.07 7.67
CA GLY A 234 4.12 -18.65 7.91
C GLY A 234 5.18 -18.03 8.82
N ASP A 235 5.12 -16.72 8.91
CA ASP A 235 5.92 -15.88 9.81
C ASP A 235 5.03 -14.82 10.46
N ASP A 236 4.67 -15.02 11.71
CA ASP A 236 3.82 -14.08 12.44
C ASP A 236 4.43 -12.68 12.58
N ASP A 237 5.76 -12.58 12.55
CA ASP A 237 6.49 -11.31 12.54
C ASP A 237 6.37 -10.55 11.20
N GLN A 238 5.92 -11.22 10.13
CA GLN A 238 5.63 -10.63 8.83
C GLN A 238 4.12 -10.43 8.55
N SER A 239 3.27 -10.52 9.58
CA SER A 239 1.84 -10.19 9.45
C SER A 239 1.65 -8.68 9.40
N ILE A 240 1.45 -8.16 8.19
CA ILE A 240 1.32 -6.71 7.92
C ILE A 240 0.00 -6.33 7.24
N TYR A 241 -0.92 -7.29 7.03
CA TYR A 241 -2.22 -7.05 6.38
C TYR A 241 -3.40 -7.04 7.35
N GLY A 242 -3.17 -6.72 8.62
CA GLY A 242 -4.24 -6.58 9.62
C GLY A 242 -5.36 -5.61 9.20
N PHE A 243 -5.01 -4.53 8.49
CA PHE A 243 -5.98 -3.58 7.91
C PHE A 243 -6.86 -4.19 6.79
N ARG A 244 -6.48 -5.36 6.25
CA ARG A 244 -7.28 -6.17 5.31
C ARG A 244 -7.97 -7.35 5.98
N GLY A 245 -8.02 -7.38 7.32
CA GLY A 245 -8.68 -8.43 8.09
C GLY A 245 -7.83 -9.66 8.36
N SER A 246 -6.54 -9.69 8.05
CA SER A 246 -5.68 -10.82 8.43
C SER A 246 -5.60 -10.94 9.95
N ASN A 247 -5.61 -12.19 10.44
CA ASN A 247 -5.63 -12.51 11.86
C ASN A 247 -4.46 -13.43 12.21
N PRO A 248 -3.30 -12.88 12.62
CA PRO A 248 -2.14 -13.71 12.99
C PRO A 248 -2.37 -14.56 14.24
N LYS A 249 -3.47 -14.34 14.98
CA LYS A 249 -3.86 -15.17 16.10
C LYS A 249 -4.19 -16.60 15.66
N ILE A 250 -4.75 -16.77 14.45
CA ILE A 250 -5.04 -18.11 13.88
C ILE A 250 -3.76 -18.97 13.86
N MET A 251 -2.64 -18.39 13.44
CA MET A 251 -1.36 -19.10 13.40
C MET A 251 -0.89 -19.47 14.83
N ARG A 252 -1.03 -18.56 15.79
CA ARG A 252 -0.64 -18.82 17.19
C ARG A 252 -1.53 -19.86 17.87
N ASP A 253 -2.81 -19.86 17.56
CA ASP A 253 -3.79 -20.77 18.13
C ASP A 253 -3.91 -22.09 17.34
N PHE A 254 -3.09 -22.32 16.32
CA PHE A 254 -3.15 -23.48 15.44
C PHE A 254 -3.14 -24.83 16.19
N MET A 255 -2.30 -24.95 17.21
CA MET A 255 -2.24 -26.14 18.06
C MET A 255 -3.50 -26.31 18.90
N GLY A 256 -4.27 -25.25 19.15
CA GLY A 256 -5.58 -25.33 19.79
C GLY A 256 -6.66 -25.91 18.86
N TYR A 257 -6.59 -25.58 17.57
CA TYR A 257 -7.49 -26.16 16.54
C TYR A 257 -7.10 -27.59 16.17
N TYR A 258 -5.80 -27.89 16.18
CA TYR A 258 -5.22 -29.18 15.81
C TYR A 258 -4.24 -29.65 16.89
N PRO A 259 -4.72 -30.30 17.99
CA PRO A 259 -3.87 -30.69 19.12
C PRO A 259 -2.73 -31.65 18.74
N ASP A 260 -2.94 -32.47 17.71
CA ASP A 260 -1.95 -33.45 17.21
C ASP A 260 -1.02 -32.84 16.16
N ALA A 261 -1.10 -31.52 15.92
CA ALA A 261 -0.30 -30.89 14.90
C ALA A 261 1.19 -30.86 15.26
N LYS A 262 2.03 -31.13 14.26
CA LYS A 262 3.46 -30.96 14.40
C LYS A 262 3.83 -29.48 14.24
N ASN A 263 4.69 -29.00 15.14
CA ASN A 263 5.24 -27.64 15.07
C ASN A 263 6.74 -27.71 14.72
N ILE A 264 7.14 -27.06 13.64
CA ILE A 264 8.53 -27.04 13.16
C ILE A 264 8.98 -25.60 13.00
N ILE A 265 10.15 -25.25 13.57
CA ILE A 265 10.71 -23.90 13.46
C ILE A 265 11.88 -23.94 12.48
N LEU A 266 11.83 -23.11 11.43
CA LEU A 266 12.95 -22.89 10.53
C LEU A 266 13.79 -21.73 11.08
N ASP A 267 14.88 -22.07 11.73
CA ASP A 267 15.72 -21.18 12.54
C ASP A 267 16.93 -20.58 11.79
N TYR A 268 17.15 -20.91 10.51
CA TYR A 268 18.25 -20.38 9.72
C TYR A 268 17.78 -19.35 8.69
N ASN A 269 18.45 -18.21 8.65
CA ASN A 269 18.26 -17.18 7.63
C ASN A 269 19.39 -17.24 6.59
N TYR A 270 19.02 -17.52 5.34
CA TYR A 270 19.94 -17.64 4.20
C TYR A 270 19.98 -16.39 3.31
N ARG A 271 19.25 -15.34 3.70
CA ARG A 271 19.10 -14.12 2.90
C ARG A 271 19.93 -12.97 3.45
N ASN A 272 19.72 -12.64 4.71
CA ASN A 272 20.23 -11.42 5.31
C ASN A 272 21.62 -11.62 5.92
N PRO A 273 22.47 -10.58 5.92
CA PRO A 273 23.72 -10.54 6.67
C PRO A 273 23.50 -10.76 8.18
N ALA A 274 24.51 -11.27 8.87
CA ALA A 274 24.41 -11.65 10.28
C ALA A 274 24.03 -10.46 11.17
N ASN A 275 24.68 -9.32 11.02
CA ASN A 275 24.38 -8.10 11.77
C ASN A 275 22.96 -7.56 11.48
N VAL A 276 22.42 -7.75 10.28
CA VAL A 276 21.05 -7.38 9.94
C VAL A 276 20.04 -8.31 10.62
N VAL A 277 20.31 -9.62 10.65
CA VAL A 277 19.47 -10.59 11.37
C VAL A 277 19.41 -10.25 12.85
N GLU A 278 20.54 -9.93 13.46
CA GLU A 278 20.61 -9.56 14.87
C GLU A 278 19.85 -8.26 15.16
N ALA A 279 20.07 -7.21 14.36
CA ALA A 279 19.35 -5.93 14.49
C ALA A 279 17.84 -6.10 14.31
N ALA A 280 17.41 -6.81 13.27
CA ALA A 280 16.00 -7.12 13.05
C ALA A 280 15.40 -7.95 14.20
N GLY A 281 16.18 -8.87 14.77
CA GLY A 281 15.80 -9.65 15.96
C GLY A 281 15.57 -8.76 17.18
N ARG A 282 16.47 -7.79 17.47
CA ARG A 282 16.30 -6.80 18.54
C ARG A 282 15.02 -6.00 18.36
N LEU A 283 14.78 -5.48 17.16
CA LEU A 283 13.59 -4.71 16.81
C LEU A 283 12.31 -5.52 17.09
N ILE A 284 12.18 -6.70 16.51
CA ILE A 284 10.94 -7.46 16.56
C ILE A 284 10.68 -8.10 17.93
N SER A 285 11.71 -8.30 18.75
CA SER A 285 11.59 -8.82 20.11
C SER A 285 10.79 -7.90 21.05
N LYS A 286 10.62 -6.62 20.70
CA LYS A 286 9.78 -5.68 21.45
C LYS A 286 8.28 -5.93 21.31
N ASN A 287 7.86 -6.75 20.32
CA ASN A 287 6.49 -7.21 20.18
C ASN A 287 6.22 -8.38 21.14
N ASN A 288 5.03 -8.36 21.79
CA ASN A 288 4.71 -9.39 22.79
C ASN A 288 4.04 -10.62 22.20
N ASN A 289 3.08 -10.42 21.31
CA ASN A 289 2.24 -11.48 20.78
C ASN A 289 2.86 -12.13 19.54
N ARG A 290 3.93 -12.93 19.75
CA ARG A 290 4.69 -13.59 18.68
C ARG A 290 5.26 -14.93 19.13
N PHE A 291 5.60 -15.79 18.16
CA PHE A 291 6.40 -16.97 18.44
C PHE A 291 7.84 -16.57 18.78
N THR A 292 8.41 -17.18 19.79
CA THR A 292 9.85 -17.04 20.08
C THR A 292 10.64 -17.81 19.04
N LYS A 293 11.49 -17.10 18.30
CA LYS A 293 12.36 -17.66 17.26
C LYS A 293 13.79 -17.22 17.51
N ASP A 294 14.71 -18.16 17.56
CA ASP A 294 16.16 -17.90 17.60
C ASP A 294 16.71 -18.05 16.17
N ILE A 295 16.68 -16.96 15.40
CA ILE A 295 17.06 -16.98 13.99
C ILE A 295 18.56 -16.80 13.84
N LYS A 296 19.22 -17.79 13.24
CA LYS A 296 20.66 -17.83 13.00
C LYS A 296 20.95 -17.42 11.56
N ALA A 297 21.84 -16.45 11.38
CA ALA A 297 22.33 -16.10 10.05
C ALA A 297 23.35 -17.14 9.54
N THR A 298 23.37 -17.30 8.21
CA THR A 298 24.36 -18.15 7.53
C THR A 298 25.38 -17.32 6.75
N SER A 299 25.17 -16.02 6.61
CA SER A 299 26.02 -15.07 5.89
C SER A 299 26.88 -14.24 6.86
N GLU A 300 27.96 -13.68 6.35
CA GLU A 300 28.80 -12.70 7.05
C GLU A 300 28.03 -11.37 7.24
N ASP A 301 28.65 -10.42 7.94
CA ASP A 301 28.09 -9.09 8.16
C ASP A 301 28.02 -8.30 6.86
N GLY A 302 26.96 -7.51 6.75
CA GLY A 302 26.75 -6.52 5.70
C GLY A 302 26.91 -5.10 6.21
N GLU A 303 26.67 -4.12 5.35
CA GLU A 303 26.69 -2.72 5.73
C GLU A 303 25.32 -2.28 6.25
N ILE A 304 25.28 -1.75 7.48
CA ILE A 304 24.10 -1.05 8.03
C ILE A 304 24.50 0.40 8.24
N GLN A 305 23.84 1.34 7.56
CA GLN A 305 24.06 2.76 7.76
C GLN A 305 22.79 3.46 8.23
N PHE A 306 22.91 4.26 9.30
CA PHE A 306 21.88 5.20 9.75
C PHE A 306 22.29 6.61 9.32
N ILE A 307 21.42 7.29 8.58
CA ILE A 307 21.75 8.51 7.84
C ILE A 307 20.84 9.64 8.30
N GLU A 308 21.39 10.61 9.01
CA GLU A 308 20.69 11.83 9.40
C GLU A 308 20.89 12.93 8.35
N LYS A 309 19.78 13.59 7.93
CA LYS A 309 19.79 14.76 7.07
C LYS A 309 18.91 15.87 7.65
N LYS A 310 19.16 17.13 7.25
CA LYS A 310 18.42 18.27 7.80
C LYS A 310 16.98 18.33 7.30
N ASN A 311 16.76 17.87 6.07
CA ASN A 311 15.45 17.96 5.39
C ASN A 311 15.33 16.90 4.28
N PRO A 312 14.11 16.65 3.75
CA PRO A 312 13.89 15.64 2.72
C PRO A 312 14.63 15.89 1.39
N ALA A 313 14.92 17.15 1.06
CA ALA A 313 15.68 17.48 -0.16
C ALA A 313 17.15 17.04 -0.04
N GLU A 314 17.78 17.27 1.11
CA GLU A 314 19.13 16.80 1.39
C GLU A 314 19.19 15.26 1.50
N GLU A 315 18.14 14.64 2.06
CA GLU A 315 17.98 13.19 2.11
C GLU A 315 17.96 12.60 0.70
N ALA A 316 17.09 13.12 -0.18
CA ALA A 316 17.00 12.68 -1.57
C ALA A 316 18.32 12.86 -2.33
N GLN A 317 18.99 14.01 -2.16
CA GLN A 317 20.29 14.26 -2.80
C GLN A 317 21.36 13.26 -2.35
N TYR A 318 21.41 12.95 -1.05
CA TYR A 318 22.36 11.98 -0.52
C TYR A 318 22.11 10.58 -1.08
N ILE A 319 20.84 10.16 -1.13
CA ILE A 319 20.45 8.85 -1.66
C ILE A 319 20.90 8.69 -3.11
N ILE A 320 20.66 9.70 -3.97
CA ILE A 320 21.12 9.66 -5.36
C ILE A 320 22.65 9.52 -5.43
N SER A 321 23.37 10.31 -4.63
CA SER A 321 24.85 10.25 -4.61
C SER A 321 25.37 8.87 -4.15
N LYS A 322 24.70 8.26 -3.14
CA LYS A 322 25.07 6.91 -2.66
C LYS A 322 24.73 5.83 -3.67
N ILE A 323 23.61 5.94 -4.38
CA ILE A 323 23.25 5.04 -5.48
C ILE A 323 24.31 5.09 -6.60
N GLU A 324 24.77 6.28 -6.97
CA GLU A 324 25.84 6.44 -7.98
C GLU A 324 27.17 5.84 -7.51
N GLU A 325 27.50 5.97 -6.22
CA GLU A 325 28.67 5.32 -5.61
C GLU A 325 28.56 3.79 -5.71
N ILE A 326 27.41 3.23 -5.30
CA ILE A 326 27.14 1.78 -5.36
C ILE A 326 27.24 1.26 -6.80
N ARG A 327 26.74 2.03 -7.76
CA ARG A 327 26.84 1.72 -9.18
C ARG A 327 28.28 1.70 -9.69
N LYS A 328 29.09 2.69 -9.31
CA LYS A 328 30.51 2.72 -9.68
C LYS A 328 31.27 1.51 -9.17
N ASN A 329 30.79 0.90 -8.09
CA ASN A 329 31.33 -0.34 -7.52
C ASN A 329 30.77 -1.61 -8.20
N GLY A 330 30.06 -1.49 -9.33
CA GLY A 330 29.64 -2.60 -10.17
C GLY A 330 28.23 -3.15 -9.92
N CYS A 331 27.44 -2.54 -9.01
CA CYS A 331 26.07 -2.94 -8.76
C CYS A 331 25.13 -2.45 -9.87
N SER A 332 24.17 -3.26 -10.30
CA SER A 332 23.13 -2.84 -11.25
C SER A 332 21.99 -2.10 -10.54
N TYR A 333 21.24 -1.25 -11.27
CA TYR A 333 20.11 -0.53 -10.70
C TYR A 333 18.99 -1.46 -10.22
N ASP A 334 18.74 -2.57 -10.88
CA ASP A 334 17.71 -3.56 -10.51
C ASP A 334 18.04 -4.35 -9.22
N GLU A 335 19.28 -4.23 -8.73
CA GLU A 335 19.70 -4.75 -7.42
C GLU A 335 19.48 -3.76 -6.27
N ILE A 336 18.92 -2.57 -6.57
CA ILE A 336 18.68 -1.50 -5.61
C ILE A 336 17.17 -1.29 -5.44
N ALA A 337 16.71 -1.27 -4.20
CA ALA A 337 15.34 -0.91 -3.86
C ALA A 337 15.28 0.26 -2.90
N ILE A 338 14.28 1.14 -3.10
CA ILE A 338 13.98 2.22 -2.19
C ILE A 338 12.61 1.98 -1.59
N LEU A 339 12.56 1.90 -0.26
CA LEU A 339 11.36 1.60 0.51
C LEU A 339 10.92 2.83 1.30
N TYR A 340 9.62 3.08 1.30
CA TYR A 340 9.01 4.20 2.03
C TYR A 340 7.65 3.79 2.62
N ARG A 341 7.20 4.54 3.64
CA ARG A 341 5.91 4.24 4.30
C ARG A 341 4.73 4.68 3.45
N ASN A 342 4.72 5.92 2.96
CA ASN A 342 3.65 6.49 2.14
C ASN A 342 4.25 7.12 0.87
N HIS A 343 3.47 7.22 -0.18
CA HIS A 343 3.90 7.88 -1.43
C HIS A 343 4.31 9.35 -1.23
N SER A 344 3.69 10.03 -0.26
CA SER A 344 4.05 11.40 0.12
C SER A 344 5.48 11.54 0.61
N ASP A 345 6.03 10.51 1.25
CA ASP A 345 7.37 10.54 1.83
C ASP A 345 8.46 10.45 0.75
N ALA A 346 8.12 9.85 -0.40
CA ALA A 346 9.03 9.69 -1.53
C ALA A 346 9.05 10.89 -2.50
N ARG A 347 8.26 11.95 -2.28
CA ARG A 347 8.07 13.04 -3.27
C ARG A 347 9.37 13.75 -3.67
N TYR A 348 10.25 14.07 -2.71
CA TYR A 348 11.54 14.70 -2.98
C TYR A 348 12.51 13.77 -3.72
N LEU A 349 12.48 12.49 -3.36
CA LEU A 349 13.32 11.49 -4.01
C LEU A 349 12.86 11.25 -5.46
N VAL A 350 11.56 11.14 -5.71
CA VAL A 350 11.01 10.98 -7.07
C VAL A 350 11.33 12.21 -7.93
N ASP A 351 11.15 13.42 -7.39
CA ASP A 351 11.57 14.65 -8.09
C ASP A 351 13.05 14.60 -8.47
N LYS A 352 13.89 14.16 -7.54
CA LYS A 352 15.33 14.06 -7.77
C LYS A 352 15.69 12.99 -8.80
N LEU A 353 15.06 11.81 -8.76
CA LEU A 353 15.22 10.75 -9.76
C LEU A 353 14.83 11.23 -11.17
N LEU A 354 13.70 11.93 -11.30
CA LEU A 354 13.21 12.50 -12.55
C LEU A 354 14.14 13.59 -13.12
N THR A 355 14.75 14.40 -12.25
CA THR A 355 15.62 15.51 -12.66
C THR A 355 17.06 15.07 -12.89
N SER A 356 17.54 14.03 -12.23
CA SER A 356 18.87 13.43 -12.44
C SER A 356 18.88 12.32 -13.51
N GLU A 357 17.74 12.04 -14.15
CA GLU A 357 17.57 11.02 -15.21
C GLU A 357 18.00 9.61 -14.76
N VAL A 358 17.94 9.33 -13.45
CA VAL A 358 18.20 8.00 -12.91
C VAL A 358 17.01 7.10 -13.20
N PRO A 359 17.19 5.97 -13.89
CA PRO A 359 16.08 5.10 -14.28
C PRO A 359 15.48 4.39 -13.06
N PHE A 360 14.17 4.50 -12.92
CA PHE A 360 13.42 3.82 -11.86
C PHE A 360 12.07 3.28 -12.38
N TYR A 361 11.42 2.44 -11.60
CA TYR A 361 10.04 2.05 -11.83
C TYR A 361 9.24 2.08 -10.52
N LEU A 362 7.95 2.29 -10.66
CA LEU A 362 7.00 2.29 -9.55
C LEU A 362 6.34 0.93 -9.44
N LYS A 363 6.37 0.28 -8.28
CA LYS A 363 5.63 -0.96 -8.04
C LYS A 363 4.12 -0.73 -8.01
N GLU A 364 3.70 0.37 -7.41
CA GLU A 364 2.31 0.80 -7.27
C GLU A 364 2.10 2.14 -7.97
N GLN A 365 0.83 2.44 -8.28
CA GLN A 365 0.51 3.75 -8.84
C GLN A 365 0.76 4.84 -7.80
N MET A 366 1.63 5.79 -8.13
CA MET A 366 1.93 6.94 -7.28
C MET A 366 1.04 8.12 -7.69
N PRO A 367 0.33 8.75 -6.74
CA PRO A 367 -0.38 10.00 -7.03
C PRO A 367 0.56 11.04 -7.63
N ASN A 368 0.13 11.71 -8.70
CA ASN A 368 0.92 12.76 -9.32
C ASN A 368 0.87 14.02 -8.45
N ILE A 369 1.87 14.21 -7.59
CA ILE A 369 1.94 15.36 -6.66
C ILE A 369 1.88 16.71 -7.41
N TYR A 370 2.44 16.79 -8.61
CA TYR A 370 2.42 18.01 -9.41
C TYR A 370 1.02 18.38 -9.93
N SER A 371 0.04 17.46 -9.80
CA SER A 371 -1.38 17.70 -10.08
C SER A 371 -2.21 17.94 -8.81
N HIS A 372 -1.56 18.09 -7.64
CA HIS A 372 -2.26 18.43 -6.40
C HIS A 372 -2.93 19.80 -6.50
N PHE A 373 -4.11 19.99 -5.86
CA PHE A 373 -4.90 21.21 -6.00
C PHE A 373 -4.11 22.48 -5.62
N ILE A 374 -3.27 22.43 -4.57
CA ILE A 374 -2.40 23.55 -4.16
C ILE A 374 -1.45 23.95 -5.31
N ILE A 375 -0.84 22.97 -5.95
CA ILE A 375 0.10 23.22 -7.05
C ILE A 375 -0.65 23.72 -8.29
N ASN A 376 -1.85 23.20 -8.55
CA ASN A 376 -2.73 23.70 -9.62
C ASN A 376 -3.17 25.15 -9.38
N ASP A 377 -3.51 25.50 -8.14
CA ASP A 377 -3.88 26.88 -7.79
C ASP A 377 -2.68 27.83 -8.00
N ILE A 378 -1.49 27.47 -7.52
CA ILE A 378 -0.25 28.24 -7.75
C ILE A 378 0.02 28.40 -9.25
N GLU A 379 -0.09 27.31 -10.02
CA GLU A 379 0.05 27.38 -11.48
C GLU A 379 -0.98 28.31 -12.12
N ASN A 380 -2.24 28.27 -11.69
CA ASN A 380 -3.28 29.15 -12.24
C ASN A 380 -2.97 30.62 -11.94
N TYR A 381 -2.50 30.95 -10.75
CA TYR A 381 -1.98 32.31 -10.45
C TYR A 381 -0.84 32.70 -11.39
N PHE A 382 0.12 31.81 -11.61
CA PHE A 382 1.24 32.01 -12.51
C PHE A 382 0.78 32.22 -13.94
N GLN A 383 -0.10 31.35 -14.46
CA GLN A 383 -0.63 31.45 -15.81
C GLN A 383 -1.38 32.78 -16.06
N ILE A 384 -2.20 33.20 -15.09
CA ILE A 384 -2.93 34.47 -15.16
C ILE A 384 -1.93 35.64 -15.18
N SER A 385 -0.86 35.57 -14.37
CA SER A 385 0.12 36.65 -14.25
C SER A 385 0.94 36.89 -15.53
N ILE A 386 1.13 35.85 -16.34
CA ILE A 386 1.83 35.97 -17.65
C ILE A 386 0.87 36.21 -18.84
N GLY A 387 -0.39 36.55 -18.56
CA GLY A 387 -1.38 36.90 -19.59
C GLY A 387 -2.21 35.72 -20.11
N ASN A 388 -2.03 34.50 -19.62
CA ASN A 388 -2.77 33.29 -20.02
C ASN A 388 -4.05 33.09 -19.19
N ALA A 389 -4.78 34.17 -18.88
CA ALA A 389 -6.04 34.09 -18.16
C ALA A 389 -7.10 33.36 -19.01
N THR A 390 -7.79 32.40 -18.39
CA THR A 390 -8.96 31.75 -18.95
C THR A 390 -10.08 31.75 -17.89
N LYS A 391 -11.33 31.54 -18.32
CA LYS A 391 -12.47 31.46 -17.43
C LYS A 391 -12.27 30.39 -16.35
N ILE A 392 -11.76 29.23 -16.73
CA ILE A 392 -11.51 28.10 -15.81
C ILE A 392 -10.44 28.50 -14.76
N ARG A 393 -9.32 29.06 -15.20
CA ARG A 393 -8.24 29.49 -14.31
C ARG A 393 -8.67 30.55 -13.33
N LEU A 394 -9.38 31.57 -13.79
CA LEU A 394 -9.90 32.61 -12.90
C LEU A 394 -10.88 32.05 -11.87
N LEU A 395 -11.84 31.22 -12.30
CA LEU A 395 -12.82 30.62 -11.40
C LEU A 395 -12.19 29.72 -10.35
N SER A 396 -11.03 29.09 -10.63
CA SER A 396 -10.35 28.23 -9.65
C SER A 396 -9.62 29.02 -8.57
N VAL A 397 -9.20 30.26 -8.80
CA VAL A 397 -8.38 31.02 -7.81
C VAL A 397 -9.00 32.32 -7.32
N ILE A 398 -10.02 32.84 -7.98
CA ILE A 398 -10.54 34.18 -7.66
C ILE A 398 -11.10 34.29 -6.25
N ASN A 399 -11.63 33.19 -5.69
CA ASN A 399 -12.10 33.08 -4.32
C ASN A 399 -11.25 32.10 -3.49
N ARG A 400 -9.95 31.97 -3.80
CA ARG A 400 -8.96 31.20 -3.00
C ARG A 400 -7.76 32.08 -2.65
N PRO A 401 -7.80 32.90 -1.58
CA PRO A 401 -8.78 32.98 -0.50
C PRO A 401 -10.12 33.59 -0.92
N ASN A 402 -11.13 33.42 -0.06
CA ASN A 402 -12.47 33.94 -0.31
C ASN A 402 -12.46 35.47 -0.39
N ARG A 403 -12.82 36.00 -1.58
CA ARG A 403 -12.94 37.44 -1.88
C ARG A 403 -14.38 37.86 -2.10
N PHE A 404 -15.33 36.92 -1.93
CA PHE A 404 -16.76 37.16 -2.15
C PHE A 404 -17.10 37.71 -3.55
N LEU A 405 -16.28 37.37 -4.55
CA LEU A 405 -16.53 37.78 -5.92
C LEU A 405 -17.49 36.77 -6.60
N HIS A 406 -18.50 37.31 -7.26
CA HIS A 406 -19.52 36.49 -7.89
C HIS A 406 -18.99 35.84 -9.17
N ARG A 407 -19.35 34.58 -9.42
CA ARG A 407 -18.96 33.82 -10.62
C ARG A 407 -19.32 34.55 -11.93
N GLN A 408 -20.47 35.23 -11.95
CA GLN A 408 -20.93 36.01 -13.09
C GLN A 408 -19.98 37.13 -13.52
N ALA A 409 -19.15 37.67 -12.62
CA ALA A 409 -18.13 38.65 -12.97
C ALA A 409 -17.08 38.08 -13.94
N VAL A 410 -16.69 36.81 -13.74
CA VAL A 410 -15.78 36.09 -14.66
C VAL A 410 -16.53 35.68 -15.94
N GLU A 411 -17.84 35.44 -15.85
CA GLU A 411 -18.69 35.16 -17.01
C GLU A 411 -18.86 36.38 -17.92
N ALA A 412 -18.92 37.58 -17.34
CA ALA A 412 -18.97 38.84 -18.08
C ALA A 412 -17.66 39.16 -18.85
N GLY A 413 -16.51 38.67 -18.33
CA GLY A 413 -15.24 38.76 -19.02
C GLY A 413 -14.04 38.41 -18.15
N ILE A 414 -12.95 38.00 -18.80
CA ILE A 414 -11.72 37.49 -18.15
C ILE A 414 -10.62 38.57 -17.99
N THR A 415 -10.91 39.82 -18.29
CA THR A 415 -9.96 40.93 -18.19
C THR A 415 -10.26 41.82 -16.99
N LYS A 416 -9.24 42.50 -16.47
CA LYS A 416 -9.38 43.50 -15.41
C LYS A 416 -10.54 44.47 -15.73
N LYS A 417 -10.56 45.01 -16.93
CA LYS A 417 -11.58 46.00 -17.37
C LYS A 417 -12.99 45.42 -17.28
N ALA A 418 -13.22 44.25 -17.87
CA ALA A 418 -14.56 43.61 -17.88
C ALA A 418 -15.08 43.33 -16.47
N MET A 419 -14.21 42.85 -15.57
CA MET A 419 -14.60 42.58 -14.17
C MET A 419 -14.87 43.88 -13.39
N LEU A 420 -14.11 44.96 -13.63
CA LEU A 420 -14.37 46.26 -13.01
C LEU A 420 -15.68 46.87 -13.54
N ASP A 421 -15.94 46.76 -14.84
CA ASP A 421 -17.21 47.22 -15.44
C ASP A 421 -18.42 46.48 -14.83
N PHE A 422 -18.29 45.16 -14.54
CA PHE A 422 -19.33 44.39 -13.86
C PHE A 422 -19.62 44.93 -12.44
N TYR A 423 -18.59 45.33 -11.70
CA TYR A 423 -18.70 45.84 -10.34
C TYR A 423 -18.73 47.38 -10.23
N LYS A 424 -18.97 48.09 -11.32
CA LYS A 424 -18.96 49.59 -11.32
C LYS A 424 -19.87 50.25 -10.30
N ASN A 425 -20.97 49.54 -9.90
CA ASN A 425 -21.94 50.00 -8.91
C ASN A 425 -21.74 49.39 -7.50
N SER A 426 -20.62 48.65 -7.29
CA SER A 426 -20.28 48.04 -6.00
C SER A 426 -18.85 48.42 -5.60
N PRO A 427 -18.68 49.54 -4.86
CA PRO A 427 -17.33 50.07 -4.54
C PRO A 427 -16.42 49.05 -3.83
N ILE A 428 -16.99 48.21 -2.93
CA ILE A 428 -16.21 47.20 -2.20
C ILE A 428 -15.69 46.15 -3.17
N SER A 429 -16.57 45.52 -3.97
CA SER A 429 -16.16 44.49 -4.93
C SER A 429 -15.27 45.05 -6.02
N TYR A 430 -15.45 46.31 -6.42
CA TYR A 430 -14.59 47.01 -7.36
C TYR A 430 -13.16 47.09 -6.82
N SER A 431 -12.96 47.57 -5.59
CA SER A 431 -11.63 47.67 -4.98
C SER A 431 -10.97 46.30 -4.81
N VAL A 432 -11.76 45.25 -4.47
CA VAL A 432 -11.25 43.87 -4.36
C VAL A 432 -10.75 43.37 -5.75
N VAL A 433 -11.45 43.65 -6.83
CA VAL A 433 -11.00 43.28 -8.17
C VAL A 433 -9.74 44.09 -8.55
N GLU A 434 -9.66 45.39 -8.22
CA GLU A 434 -8.45 46.19 -8.45
C GLU A 434 -7.23 45.61 -7.73
N ALA A 435 -7.38 45.27 -6.44
CA ALA A 435 -6.33 44.65 -5.62
C ALA A 435 -5.90 43.30 -6.21
N PHE A 436 -6.85 42.41 -6.57
CA PHE A 436 -6.54 41.13 -7.17
C PHE A 436 -5.66 41.28 -8.45
N TRP A 437 -6.03 42.17 -9.37
CA TRP A 437 -5.27 42.36 -10.58
C TRP A 437 -3.92 43.10 -10.38
N ALA A 438 -3.82 43.92 -9.31
CA ALA A 438 -2.54 44.51 -8.89
C ALA A 438 -1.60 43.40 -8.39
N ASP A 439 -2.10 42.51 -7.55
CA ASP A 439 -1.36 41.31 -7.06
C ASP A 439 -0.90 40.41 -8.24
N ILE A 440 -1.78 40.10 -9.18
CA ILE A 440 -1.45 39.35 -10.41
C ILE A 440 -0.31 40.02 -11.17
N THR A 441 -0.36 41.34 -11.33
CA THR A 441 0.71 42.10 -12.03
C THR A 441 2.03 42.06 -11.26
N LEU A 442 1.98 42.04 -9.93
CA LEU A 442 3.17 41.95 -9.07
C LEU A 442 3.82 40.57 -9.16
N ILE A 443 2.99 39.49 -9.12
CA ILE A 443 3.45 38.10 -9.27
C ILE A 443 4.30 37.94 -10.54
N SER A 444 3.90 38.53 -11.69
CA SER A 444 4.61 38.39 -12.96
C SER A 444 6.06 38.88 -12.93
N LYS A 445 6.41 39.73 -11.95
CA LYS A 445 7.74 40.35 -11.79
C LYS A 445 8.60 39.63 -10.73
N MET A 446 8.05 38.65 -10.04
CA MET A 446 8.74 37.92 -8.98
C MET A 446 9.40 36.64 -9.49
N SER A 447 10.43 36.16 -8.77
CA SER A 447 10.86 34.77 -8.94
C SER A 447 9.75 33.81 -8.44
N PRO A 448 9.66 32.60 -8.99
CA PRO A 448 8.59 31.64 -8.62
C PRO A 448 8.46 31.39 -7.11
N SER A 449 9.57 31.18 -6.40
CA SER A 449 9.56 30.94 -4.94
C SER A 449 9.10 32.17 -4.16
N ALA A 450 9.46 33.39 -4.59
CA ALA A 450 8.99 34.64 -3.99
C ALA A 450 7.50 34.84 -4.27
N ALA A 451 7.03 34.55 -5.49
CA ALA A 451 5.63 34.62 -5.87
C ALA A 451 4.75 33.67 -5.05
N ILE A 452 5.19 32.41 -4.82
CA ILE A 452 4.47 31.48 -3.93
C ILE A 452 4.36 32.06 -2.53
N THR A 453 5.45 32.59 -1.98
CA THR A 453 5.43 33.20 -0.64
C THR A 453 4.48 34.41 -0.58
N TYR A 454 4.45 35.23 -1.63
CA TYR A 454 3.53 36.36 -1.77
C TYR A 454 2.07 35.91 -1.82
N ILE A 455 1.74 34.90 -2.65
CA ILE A 455 0.40 34.32 -2.76
C ILE A 455 -0.06 33.79 -1.38
N CYS A 456 0.81 33.04 -0.70
CA CYS A 456 0.49 32.47 0.60
C CYS A 456 0.23 33.54 1.66
N LYS A 457 1.15 34.50 1.83
CA LYS A 457 1.14 35.43 2.95
C LYS A 457 0.40 36.74 2.62
N ALA A 458 0.78 37.42 1.54
CA ALA A 458 0.22 38.74 1.23
C ALA A 458 -1.19 38.64 0.66
N MET A 459 -1.46 37.68 -0.23
CA MET A 459 -2.80 37.47 -0.78
C MET A 459 -3.71 36.62 0.12
N GLY A 460 -3.17 36.02 1.20
CA GLY A 460 -3.95 35.32 2.22
C GLY A 460 -4.30 33.86 1.88
N TYR A 461 -3.60 33.21 0.95
CA TYR A 461 -3.88 31.81 0.57
C TYR A 461 -3.67 30.81 1.70
N GLU A 462 -2.75 31.10 2.66
CA GLU A 462 -2.58 30.29 3.88
C GLU A 462 -3.87 30.20 4.71
N GLY A 463 -4.64 31.30 4.79
CA GLY A 463 -5.94 31.30 5.48
C GLY A 463 -6.98 30.39 4.80
N PHE A 464 -6.97 30.35 3.46
CA PHE A 464 -7.80 29.41 2.69
C PHE A 464 -7.37 27.96 2.98
N LEU A 465 -6.07 27.65 2.95
CA LEU A 465 -5.57 26.32 3.25
C LEU A 465 -5.92 25.85 4.66
N LEU A 466 -5.91 26.75 5.65
CA LEU A 466 -6.34 26.43 7.00
C LEU A 466 -7.83 26.05 7.04
N GLN A 467 -8.69 26.75 6.32
CA GLN A 467 -10.11 26.39 6.22
C GLN A 467 -10.32 25.05 5.54
N GLU A 468 -9.63 24.81 4.41
CA GLU A 468 -9.66 23.53 3.69
C GLU A 468 -9.15 22.37 4.55
N SER A 469 -8.10 22.59 5.37
CA SER A 469 -7.55 21.54 6.24
C SER A 469 -8.56 21.11 7.30
N VAL A 470 -9.29 22.07 7.87
CA VAL A 470 -10.36 21.79 8.85
C VAL A 470 -11.55 21.06 8.18
N GLN A 471 -11.96 21.51 6.99
CA GLN A 471 -13.09 20.91 6.28
C GLN A 471 -12.81 19.48 5.82
N ASN A 472 -11.56 19.20 5.41
CA ASN A 472 -11.14 17.89 4.89
C ASN A 472 -10.53 17.00 5.98
N GLU A 473 -10.49 17.43 7.25
CA GLU A 473 -9.88 16.71 8.37
C GLU A 473 -8.40 16.32 8.10
N VAL A 474 -7.68 17.19 7.37
CA VAL A 474 -6.26 17.04 7.03
C VAL A 474 -5.43 17.93 7.93
N ASP A 475 -4.30 17.44 8.43
CA ASP A 475 -3.36 18.28 9.18
C ASP A 475 -2.79 19.37 8.26
N ILE A 476 -2.87 20.64 8.69
CA ILE A 476 -2.34 21.78 7.93
C ILE A 476 -0.85 21.63 7.60
N SER A 477 -0.11 20.85 8.37
CA SER A 477 1.29 20.55 8.11
C SER A 477 1.50 19.84 6.76
N GLU A 478 0.56 19.00 6.31
CA GLU A 478 0.62 18.33 5.01
C GLU A 478 0.56 19.34 3.86
N TYR A 479 -0.33 20.34 3.95
CA TYR A 479 -0.41 21.40 2.94
C TYR A 479 0.82 22.31 2.92
N ASN A 480 1.35 22.63 4.10
CA ASN A 480 2.58 23.39 4.24
C ASN A 480 3.78 22.65 3.62
N GLU A 481 3.86 21.33 3.79
CA GLU A 481 4.91 20.52 3.17
C GLU A 481 4.82 20.52 1.63
N ILE A 482 3.61 20.55 1.06
CA ILE A 482 3.44 20.66 -0.40
C ILE A 482 3.89 22.03 -0.90
N LEU A 483 3.60 23.10 -0.14
CA LEU A 483 4.07 24.45 -0.48
C LEU A 483 5.61 24.55 -0.43
N GLU A 484 6.23 23.99 0.60
CA GLU A 484 7.70 23.95 0.69
C GLU A 484 8.31 23.09 -0.43
N PHE A 485 7.71 21.93 -0.71
CA PHE A 485 8.15 21.07 -1.81
C PHE A 485 8.14 21.82 -3.15
N ILE A 486 7.05 22.50 -3.51
CA ILE A 486 6.99 23.19 -4.80
C ILE A 486 7.90 24.42 -4.88
N LYS A 487 8.16 25.11 -3.75
CA LYS A 487 9.18 26.16 -3.67
C LYS A 487 10.57 25.60 -3.95
N ASP A 488 10.88 24.42 -3.40
CA ASP A 488 12.16 23.75 -3.64
C ASP A 488 12.29 23.29 -5.08
N VAL A 489 11.24 22.73 -5.68
CA VAL A 489 11.20 22.35 -7.11
C VAL A 489 11.50 23.56 -8.01
N PHE A 490 11.00 24.75 -7.65
CA PHE A 490 11.21 25.97 -8.44
C PHE A 490 12.44 26.79 -8.03
N ARG A 491 13.26 26.31 -7.11
CA ARG A 491 14.42 27.06 -6.58
C ARG A 491 15.34 27.58 -7.68
N ASP A 492 15.58 26.77 -8.71
CA ASP A 492 16.47 27.11 -9.83
C ASP A 492 15.77 27.87 -10.95
N CYS A 493 14.45 28.08 -10.89
CA CYS A 493 13.69 28.81 -11.89
C CYS A 493 13.77 30.30 -11.61
N ARG A 494 14.19 31.07 -12.62
CA ARG A 494 14.30 32.54 -12.51
C ARG A 494 13.00 33.25 -12.88
N THR A 495 12.18 32.64 -13.74
CA THR A 495 10.95 33.25 -14.27
C THR A 495 9.75 32.32 -14.03
N ILE A 496 8.55 32.92 -13.98
CA ILE A 496 7.28 32.20 -13.89
C ILE A 496 7.12 31.22 -15.06
N THR A 497 7.50 31.61 -16.27
CA THR A 497 7.42 30.75 -17.46
C THR A 497 8.27 29.49 -17.29
N GLN A 498 9.53 29.63 -16.82
CA GLN A 498 10.39 28.47 -16.56
C GLN A 498 9.78 27.52 -15.52
N ALA A 499 9.12 28.05 -14.48
CA ALA A 499 8.45 27.22 -13.47
C ALA A 499 7.27 26.42 -14.07
N ILE A 500 6.46 27.05 -14.91
CA ILE A 500 5.34 26.40 -15.62
C ILE A 500 5.84 25.29 -16.54
N ASP A 501 6.88 25.56 -17.34
CA ASP A 501 7.45 24.57 -18.26
C ASP A 501 8.04 23.37 -17.50
N LYS A 502 8.78 23.64 -16.42
CA LYS A 502 9.31 22.59 -15.53
C LYS A 502 8.20 21.74 -14.94
N LEU A 503 7.14 22.38 -14.43
CA LEU A 503 5.99 21.68 -13.85
C LEU A 503 5.31 20.75 -14.86
N ASN A 504 5.06 21.23 -16.08
CA ASN A 504 4.46 20.44 -17.14
C ASN A 504 5.33 19.24 -17.51
N GLY A 505 6.66 19.44 -17.63
CA GLY A 505 7.60 18.36 -17.89
C GLY A 505 7.58 17.28 -16.79
N LEU A 506 7.56 17.68 -15.51
CA LEU A 506 7.51 16.74 -14.38
C LEU A 506 6.18 15.99 -14.32
N ARG A 507 5.04 16.64 -14.59
CA ARG A 507 3.73 15.95 -14.70
C ARG A 507 3.74 14.85 -15.72
N LEU A 508 4.23 15.14 -16.92
CA LEU A 508 4.29 14.17 -18.01
C LEU A 508 5.22 13.00 -17.68
N LYS A 509 6.36 13.26 -17.05
CA LYS A 509 7.31 12.23 -16.65
C LYS A 509 6.70 11.26 -15.63
N ILE A 510 6.06 11.75 -14.56
CA ILE A 510 5.46 10.87 -13.56
C ILE A 510 4.26 10.08 -14.11
N ASP A 511 3.47 10.69 -15.01
CA ASP A 511 2.36 10.01 -15.69
C ASP A 511 2.87 8.90 -16.61
N TYR A 512 4.02 9.14 -17.27
CA TYR A 512 4.70 8.13 -18.08
C TYR A 512 5.18 6.95 -17.23
N GLU A 513 5.85 7.20 -16.10
CA GLU A 513 6.29 6.14 -15.17
C GLU A 513 5.11 5.35 -14.59
N ASN A 514 4.01 6.02 -14.25
CA ASN A 514 2.78 5.36 -13.81
C ASN A 514 2.17 4.43 -14.88
N LYS A 515 2.21 4.81 -16.14
CA LYS A 515 1.69 3.99 -17.26
C LYS A 515 2.59 2.80 -17.54
N ASN A 516 3.90 2.97 -17.44
CA ASN A 516 4.91 1.98 -17.82
C ASN A 516 5.40 1.11 -16.65
N ARG A 517 4.83 1.24 -15.44
CA ARG A 517 5.26 0.56 -14.21
C ARG A 517 5.38 -0.97 -14.29
N ILE A 518 4.71 -1.62 -15.24
CA ILE A 518 4.63 -3.09 -15.33
C ILE A 518 5.54 -3.66 -16.44
N VAL A 519 6.00 -2.85 -17.39
CA VAL A 519 6.52 -3.35 -18.67
C VAL A 519 7.98 -3.79 -18.62
N ASP A 520 8.86 -3.02 -17.95
CA ASP A 520 10.29 -3.38 -17.91
C ASP A 520 10.95 -2.87 -16.62
N LYS A 521 11.53 -3.81 -15.86
CA LYS A 521 12.25 -3.56 -14.61
C LYS A 521 13.76 -3.60 -14.76
N THR A 522 14.24 -4.11 -15.90
CA THR A 522 15.67 -4.35 -16.14
C THR A 522 16.45 -3.04 -16.11
N GLY A 523 17.50 -2.99 -15.30
CA GLY A 523 18.36 -1.82 -15.19
C GLY A 523 17.67 -0.60 -14.56
N LYS A 524 16.61 -0.79 -13.76
CA LYS A 524 15.88 0.29 -13.09
C LYS A 524 15.78 0.06 -11.58
N ILE A 525 15.89 1.15 -10.81
CA ILE A 525 15.68 1.11 -9.36
C ILE A 525 14.21 0.85 -9.05
N GLY A 526 13.92 -0.08 -8.16
CA GLY A 526 12.56 -0.32 -7.70
C GLY A 526 12.15 0.60 -6.55
N LEU A 527 11.01 1.30 -6.72
CA LEU A 527 10.38 2.10 -5.67
C LEU A 527 9.16 1.36 -5.12
N TYR A 528 9.15 1.13 -3.80
CA TYR A 528 8.13 0.34 -3.13
C TYR A 528 7.65 1.00 -1.85
N THR A 529 6.36 0.86 -1.56
CA THR A 529 5.94 1.01 -0.17
C THR A 529 6.51 -0.15 0.66
N LEU A 530 6.71 0.05 1.97
CA LEU A 530 7.13 -1.04 2.86
C LEU A 530 6.20 -2.26 2.74
N HIS A 531 4.89 -2.05 2.56
CA HIS A 531 3.92 -3.13 2.34
C HIS A 531 4.16 -3.89 1.02
N SER A 532 4.41 -3.18 -0.07
CA SER A 532 4.59 -3.80 -1.39
C SER A 532 5.96 -4.45 -1.58
N SER A 533 6.88 -4.24 -0.64
CA SER A 533 8.18 -4.90 -0.60
C SER A 533 8.12 -6.34 -0.04
N LYS A 534 6.99 -6.72 0.62
CA LYS A 534 6.83 -8.07 1.16
C LYS A 534 6.98 -9.13 0.08
N GLY A 535 7.72 -10.19 0.38
CA GLY A 535 8.03 -11.26 -0.57
C GLY A 535 9.19 -10.98 -1.52
N LEU A 536 9.68 -9.73 -1.58
CA LEU A 536 10.82 -9.34 -2.43
C LEU A 536 12.14 -9.36 -1.67
N GLU A 537 13.26 -9.25 -2.42
CA GLU A 537 14.61 -9.20 -1.84
C GLU A 537 15.58 -8.51 -2.82
N PHE A 538 16.53 -7.72 -2.29
CA PHE A 538 17.44 -6.89 -3.07
C PHE A 538 18.83 -6.88 -2.45
N GLU A 539 19.87 -6.68 -3.27
CA GLU A 539 21.24 -6.56 -2.77
C GLU A 539 21.40 -5.34 -1.86
N ASN A 540 20.87 -4.19 -2.28
CA ASN A 540 20.95 -2.93 -1.56
C ASN A 540 19.55 -2.36 -1.32
N VAL A 541 19.22 -2.06 -0.07
CA VAL A 541 17.94 -1.52 0.34
C VAL A 541 18.12 -0.15 0.99
N PHE A 542 17.39 0.83 0.50
CA PHE A 542 17.23 2.13 1.16
C PHE A 542 15.85 2.19 1.83
N ILE A 543 15.80 2.53 3.11
CA ILE A 543 14.55 2.89 3.81
C ILE A 543 14.63 4.39 4.09
N ILE A 544 13.71 5.17 3.54
CA ILE A 544 13.73 6.63 3.63
C ILE A 544 12.69 7.15 4.61
N SER A 545 12.93 8.35 5.12
CA SER A 545 12.01 9.06 6.02
C SER A 545 11.65 8.24 7.27
N ALA A 546 12.63 7.56 7.86
CA ALA A 546 12.44 6.77 9.08
C ALA A 546 12.30 7.68 10.31
N ASN A 547 11.22 8.45 10.35
CA ASN A 547 10.89 9.40 11.42
C ASN A 547 9.65 8.96 12.21
N ASP A 548 9.57 9.26 13.50
CA ASP A 548 8.32 9.18 14.26
C ASP A 548 7.26 10.10 13.60
N GLY A 549 6.03 9.61 13.51
CA GLY A 549 4.97 10.26 12.75
C GLY A 549 4.86 9.79 11.29
N VAL A 550 5.95 9.22 10.73
CA VAL A 550 5.97 8.52 9.43
C VAL A 550 5.95 7.01 9.67
N ILE A 551 6.92 6.49 10.42
CA ILE A 551 6.97 5.10 10.86
C ILE A 551 7.56 5.02 12.29
N PRO A 552 6.75 4.72 13.33
CA PRO A 552 5.29 4.53 13.28
C PRO A 552 4.53 5.80 12.89
N THR A 553 3.34 5.64 12.30
CA THR A 553 2.50 6.78 11.92
C THR A 553 1.86 7.44 13.13
N ASN A 554 1.52 8.75 13.03
CA ASN A 554 0.78 9.48 14.07
C ASN A 554 -0.63 8.89 14.34
N LYS A 555 -1.14 8.02 13.47
CA LYS A 555 -2.44 7.37 13.63
C LYS A 555 -2.43 6.20 14.61
N CYS A 556 -1.25 5.76 15.04
CA CYS A 556 -1.11 4.70 16.03
C CYS A 556 -1.54 5.18 17.41
N GLN A 557 -2.65 4.63 17.91
CA GLN A 557 -3.22 4.98 19.21
C GLN A 557 -3.06 3.88 20.26
N SER A 558 -2.88 2.65 19.82
CA SER A 558 -2.74 1.48 20.68
C SER A 558 -1.34 0.87 20.59
N ARG A 559 -1.04 -0.01 21.55
CA ARG A 559 0.18 -0.82 21.52
C ARG A 559 0.19 -1.77 20.33
N GLU A 560 -0.97 -2.32 19.99
CA GLU A 560 -1.16 -3.21 18.85
C GLU A 560 -0.83 -2.51 17.53
N ASP A 561 -1.20 -1.22 17.39
CA ASP A 561 -0.86 -0.42 16.21
C ASP A 561 0.66 -0.23 16.09
N ILE A 562 1.34 0.09 17.20
CA ILE A 562 2.81 0.20 17.23
C ILE A 562 3.47 -1.15 16.89
N GLU A 563 2.95 -2.25 17.41
CA GLU A 563 3.46 -3.59 17.08
C GLU A 563 3.25 -3.93 15.59
N ALA A 564 2.14 -3.50 15.00
CA ALA A 564 1.88 -3.67 13.56
C ALA A 564 2.85 -2.86 12.69
N GLU A 565 3.10 -1.58 13.03
CA GLU A 565 4.09 -0.74 12.35
C GLU A 565 5.52 -1.27 12.52
N ARG A 566 5.83 -1.85 13.69
CA ARG A 566 7.13 -2.51 13.92
C ARG A 566 7.31 -3.74 13.04
N ARG A 567 6.27 -4.57 12.84
CA ARG A 567 6.30 -5.68 11.86
C ARG A 567 6.53 -5.14 10.44
N LEU A 568 5.89 -4.04 10.09
CA LEU A 568 6.06 -3.42 8.78
C LEU A 568 7.51 -2.95 8.57
N PHE A 569 8.09 -2.30 9.57
CA PHE A 569 9.49 -1.87 9.52
C PHE A 569 10.45 -3.07 9.47
N TYR A 570 10.19 -4.10 10.28
CA TYR A 570 10.90 -5.38 10.26
C TYR A 570 10.86 -6.03 8.87
N VAL A 571 9.71 -6.03 8.19
CA VAL A 571 9.62 -6.51 6.80
C VAL A 571 10.57 -5.72 5.91
N GLY A 572 10.59 -4.39 5.98
CA GLY A 572 11.49 -3.55 5.20
C GLY A 572 12.97 -3.86 5.46
N VAL A 573 13.37 -3.95 6.72
CA VAL A 573 14.75 -4.26 7.14
C VAL A 573 15.21 -5.62 6.60
N THR A 574 14.32 -6.60 6.60
CA THR A 574 14.63 -7.97 6.15
C THR A 574 14.58 -8.18 4.62
N ARG A 575 14.49 -7.10 3.83
CA ARG A 575 14.52 -7.20 2.34
C ARG A 575 15.92 -7.19 1.75
N CYS A 576 16.94 -6.73 2.50
CA CYS A 576 18.32 -6.66 1.99
C CYS A 576 19.02 -8.02 2.01
N LYS A 577 19.86 -8.26 0.99
CA LYS A 577 20.78 -9.40 0.91
C LYS A 577 22.19 -9.01 1.34
N ARG A 578 22.57 -7.75 1.18
CA ARG A 578 23.91 -7.28 1.45
C ARG A 578 23.95 -6.02 2.29
N ASN A 579 23.35 -4.92 1.82
CA ASN A 579 23.49 -3.62 2.47
C ASN A 579 22.13 -2.98 2.74
N ILE A 580 22.02 -2.27 3.85
CA ILE A 580 20.84 -1.50 4.21
C ILE A 580 21.24 -0.08 4.65
N TYR A 581 20.57 0.90 4.08
CA TYR A 581 20.73 2.33 4.32
C TYR A 581 19.41 2.88 4.84
N ILE A 582 19.37 3.35 6.08
CA ILE A 582 18.15 3.85 6.71
C ILE A 582 18.33 5.34 6.98
N SER A 583 17.54 6.17 6.31
CA SER A 583 17.65 7.62 6.43
C SER A 583 16.46 8.23 7.16
N TYR A 584 16.75 9.30 7.89
CA TYR A 584 15.76 10.11 8.59
C TYR A 584 16.15 11.60 8.54
N THR A 585 15.19 12.46 8.80
CA THR A 585 15.39 13.91 8.76
C THR A 585 15.26 14.52 10.15
N ASN A 586 16.19 15.42 10.50
CA ASN A 586 16.15 16.18 11.74
C ASN A 586 15.49 17.56 11.48
N LYS A 587 14.21 17.55 11.10
CA LYS A 587 13.42 18.77 10.92
C LYS A 587 12.74 19.12 12.25
N LYS A 588 12.60 20.41 12.55
CA LYS A 588 11.85 20.88 13.73
C LYS A 588 10.49 20.16 13.80
N ASN A 589 10.22 19.48 14.92
CA ASN A 589 9.06 18.61 15.18
C ASN A 589 9.02 17.24 14.45
N ARG A 590 10.16 16.73 13.98
CA ARG A 590 10.28 15.36 13.49
C ARG A 590 11.49 14.69 14.14
N ASP A 591 11.21 13.81 15.10
CA ASP A 591 12.24 12.99 15.72
C ASP A 591 12.57 11.77 14.84
N LYS A 592 13.77 11.21 15.01
CA LYS A 592 14.07 9.92 14.39
C LYS A 592 13.07 8.87 14.88
N SER A 593 12.77 7.90 14.04
CA SER A 593 11.87 6.81 14.42
C SER A 593 12.42 6.07 15.66
N ARG A 594 11.56 5.84 16.65
CA ARG A 594 11.89 4.98 17.82
C ARG A 594 12.36 3.59 17.42
N PHE A 595 11.97 3.11 16.25
CA PHE A 595 12.39 1.81 15.72
C PHE A 595 13.89 1.78 15.37
N LEU A 596 14.52 2.93 15.12
CA LEU A 596 15.97 2.99 14.92
C LEU A 596 16.73 2.70 16.20
N ASP A 597 16.25 3.20 17.36
CA ASP A 597 16.85 2.88 18.66
C ASP A 597 16.66 1.41 19.04
N GLU A 598 15.60 0.78 18.56
CA GLU A 598 15.35 -0.65 18.78
C GLU A 598 16.20 -1.55 17.85
N LEU A 599 16.67 -1.02 16.70
CA LEU A 599 17.61 -1.71 15.80
C LEU A 599 19.05 -1.68 16.30
N MET A 600 19.45 -0.53 16.88
CA MET A 600 20.81 -0.33 17.41
C MET A 600 21.03 -1.15 18.68
#